data_e430f6fae4c2979d8e5dec0b75334bbd
#
_entry.id   e430f6fae4c2979d8e5dec0b75334bbd
#
_cell.length_a   1.000
_cell.length_b   1.000
_cell.length_c   1.000
_cell.angle_alpha   90.00
_cell.angle_beta   90.00
_cell.angle_gamma   90.00
#
_symmetry.space_group_name_H-M   'P 1'
#
loop_
_entity.id
_entity.type
_entity.pdbx_description
1 polymer ?
#
loop_
_entity_poly.entity_id
_entity_poly.type
_entity_poly.pdbx_seq_one_letter_code
_entity_poly.pdbx_strand_id
1 'polypeptide(L)'
;MRQLSFMDHAFLLQERPTTPNHLCMVNIYDPGTSPNGAPSFDQIQAKLLSCVADASSFRQKLLEVPFNLDRPYWVDDPDFDLGFHVRHIALPKPGDWRQFCVQVARLHARPIDLTRPPWEMTVIDGLDNIHQFPPGCFATVLKVHHAAIDGVSGVALLNVIHDFQADAPAADEAADWAPEPLPSAQELIRLAGVHALSNPLRTARILIANAPPLARELASSLRTRNDSVRVPRTRFNTCLLYTSDAADE
;
A
#
# COMPACT_ATOMS: atom_id res chain seq x y z
N MET A 1 19.21 2.14 -3.11
CA MET A 1 18.57 0.79 -3.20
C MET A 1 18.71 0.04 -1.88
N ARG A 2 17.64 -0.56 -1.31
CA ARG A 2 17.60 -1.31 -0.03
C ARG A 2 16.83 -2.61 -0.23
N GLN A 3 17.38 -3.75 0.22
CA GLN A 3 16.66 -5.03 0.12
C GLN A 3 15.51 -5.10 1.15
N LEU A 4 14.40 -5.66 0.75
CA LEU A 4 13.23 -5.89 1.59
C LEU A 4 13.57 -6.78 2.78
N SER A 5 13.04 -6.48 3.98
CA SER A 5 13.22 -7.34 5.15
C SER A 5 12.52 -8.69 4.96
N PHE A 6 12.85 -9.68 5.79
CA PHE A 6 12.16 -10.98 5.72
C PHE A 6 10.68 -10.87 6.11
N MET A 7 10.39 -10.03 7.09
CA MET A 7 9.02 -9.83 7.58
C MET A 7 8.17 -9.14 6.52
N ASP A 8 8.70 -8.07 5.90
CA ASP A 8 7.98 -7.33 4.88
C ASP A 8 7.75 -8.18 3.62
N HIS A 9 8.72 -9.01 3.26
CA HIS A 9 8.54 -9.97 2.17
C HIS A 9 7.46 -11.01 2.48
N ALA A 10 7.29 -11.41 3.75
CA ALA A 10 6.21 -12.32 4.13
C ALA A 10 4.82 -11.73 3.87
N PHE A 11 4.63 -10.40 4.05
CA PHE A 11 3.38 -9.73 3.69
C PHE A 11 3.10 -9.80 2.19
N LEU A 12 4.12 -9.63 1.34
CA LEU A 12 3.95 -9.77 -0.11
C LEU A 12 3.60 -11.21 -0.52
N LEU A 13 4.22 -12.21 0.12
CA LEU A 13 3.93 -13.63 -0.17
C LEU A 13 2.52 -14.06 0.26
N GLN A 14 1.94 -13.38 1.24
CA GLN A 14 0.58 -13.63 1.72
C GLN A 14 -0.46 -12.80 0.97
N GLU A 15 -0.03 -11.82 0.17
CA GLU A 15 -0.92 -10.95 -0.62
C GLU A 15 -1.78 -11.79 -1.57
N ARG A 16 -3.08 -11.54 -1.55
CA ARG A 16 -4.06 -12.12 -2.48
C ARG A 16 -5.08 -11.08 -2.87
N PRO A 17 -5.68 -11.17 -4.05
CA PRO A 17 -6.73 -10.23 -4.48
C PRO A 17 -7.90 -10.13 -3.50
N THR A 18 -8.20 -11.22 -2.76
CA THR A 18 -9.28 -11.29 -1.77
C THR A 18 -8.85 -10.96 -0.35
N THR A 19 -7.55 -10.86 -0.08
CA THR A 19 -6.99 -10.58 1.24
C THR A 19 -5.76 -9.69 1.08
N PRO A 20 -5.96 -8.41 0.71
CA PRO A 20 -4.86 -7.48 0.56
C PRO A 20 -4.23 -7.14 1.91
N ASN A 21 -2.91 -7.05 1.94
CA ASN A 21 -2.14 -6.74 3.14
C ASN A 21 -1.79 -5.25 3.21
N HIS A 22 -2.80 -4.39 3.36
CA HIS A 22 -2.59 -2.96 3.55
C HIS A 22 -3.29 -2.44 4.80
N LEU A 23 -2.75 -1.36 5.34
CA LEU A 23 -3.38 -0.57 6.38
C LEU A 23 -4.20 0.55 5.74
N CYS A 24 -5.29 0.91 6.41
CA CYS A 24 -6.13 2.03 6.01
C CYS A 24 -6.30 2.95 7.22
N MET A 25 -5.85 4.19 7.08
CA MET A 25 -6.03 5.24 8.08
C MET A 25 -7.05 6.24 7.57
N VAL A 26 -8.02 6.58 8.41
CA VAL A 26 -9.05 7.57 8.13
C VAL A 26 -8.85 8.73 9.10
N ASN A 27 -8.52 9.90 8.57
CA ASN A 27 -8.38 11.12 9.36
C ASN A 27 -9.50 12.09 8.97
N ILE A 28 -10.09 12.75 9.96
CA ILE A 28 -11.12 13.75 9.75
C ILE A 28 -10.57 15.07 10.28
N TYR A 29 -10.66 16.10 9.45
CA TYR A 29 -10.12 17.42 9.74
C TYR A 29 -11.23 18.43 9.93
N ASP A 30 -11.12 19.19 11.01
CA ASP A 30 -11.99 20.32 11.30
C ASP A 30 -11.31 21.62 10.86
N PRO A 31 -11.76 22.24 9.75
CA PRO A 31 -11.18 23.48 9.27
C PRO A 31 -11.47 24.68 10.18
N GLY A 32 -12.47 24.58 11.06
CA GLY A 32 -12.81 25.62 12.01
C GLY A 32 -11.70 25.91 13.03
N THR A 33 -10.77 24.99 13.19
CA THR A 33 -9.58 25.14 14.06
C THR A 33 -8.38 25.77 13.35
N SER A 34 -8.46 25.94 12.02
CA SER A 34 -7.40 26.56 11.23
C SER A 34 -7.67 28.03 10.96
N PRO A 35 -6.69 28.95 11.15
CA PRO A 35 -6.85 30.36 10.85
C PRO A 35 -7.16 30.64 9.38
N ASN A 36 -6.77 29.74 8.48
CA ASN A 36 -6.94 29.86 7.02
C ASN A 36 -8.13 29.04 6.48
N GLY A 37 -8.89 28.37 7.35
CA GLY A 37 -9.97 27.46 6.93
C GLY A 37 -9.46 26.12 6.36
N ALA A 38 -10.31 25.48 5.54
CA ALA A 38 -9.93 24.23 4.88
C ALA A 38 -8.85 24.46 3.81
N PRO A 39 -7.80 23.63 3.77
CA PRO A 39 -6.81 23.71 2.69
C PRO A 39 -7.47 23.32 1.37
N SER A 40 -7.06 23.96 0.28
CA SER A 40 -7.44 23.52 -1.06
C SER A 40 -6.78 22.19 -1.40
N PHE A 41 -7.34 21.47 -2.38
CA PHE A 41 -6.75 20.22 -2.83
C PHE A 41 -5.31 20.42 -3.35
N ASP A 42 -5.02 21.53 -4.02
CA ASP A 42 -3.67 21.87 -4.50
C ASP A 42 -2.69 22.08 -3.33
N GLN A 43 -3.14 22.67 -2.22
CA GLN A 43 -2.31 22.81 -1.01
C GLN A 43 -2.02 21.46 -0.37
N ILE A 44 -3.00 20.54 -0.34
CA ILE A 44 -2.80 19.18 0.14
C ILE A 44 -1.78 18.44 -0.76
N GLN A 45 -1.89 18.58 -2.08
CA GLN A 45 -0.94 17.99 -3.02
C GLN A 45 0.47 18.56 -2.84
N ALA A 46 0.61 19.87 -2.69
CA ALA A 46 1.91 20.53 -2.45
C ALA A 46 2.56 20.00 -1.16
N LYS A 47 1.79 19.89 -0.07
CA LYS A 47 2.28 19.30 1.18
C LYS A 47 2.72 17.86 1.01
N LEU A 48 1.94 17.03 0.32
CA LEU A 48 2.32 15.64 0.07
C LEU A 48 3.56 15.53 -0.83
N LEU A 49 3.73 16.42 -1.79
CA LEU A 49 4.91 16.44 -2.65
C LEU A 49 6.18 16.74 -1.84
N SER A 50 6.13 17.67 -0.88
CA SER A 50 7.24 17.90 0.05
C SER A 50 7.55 16.66 0.89
N CYS A 51 6.52 15.95 1.39
CA CYS A 51 6.69 14.71 2.14
C CYS A 51 7.36 13.61 1.27
N VAL A 52 7.03 13.53 -0.02
CA VAL A 52 7.64 12.58 -0.96
C VAL A 52 9.13 12.88 -1.13
N ALA A 53 9.53 14.14 -1.19
CA ALA A 53 10.94 14.53 -1.27
C ALA A 53 11.72 14.11 -0.01
N ASP A 54 11.12 14.32 1.17
CA ASP A 54 11.77 14.09 2.47
C ASP A 54 11.78 12.61 2.89
N ALA A 55 10.72 11.86 2.58
CA ALA A 55 10.56 10.48 3.01
C ALA A 55 10.58 9.49 1.85
N SER A 56 11.66 8.73 1.73
CA SER A 56 11.85 7.73 0.66
C SER A 56 10.72 6.69 0.57
N SER A 57 10.05 6.38 1.69
CA SER A 57 8.91 5.44 1.71
C SER A 57 7.74 5.85 0.81
N PHE A 58 7.60 7.15 0.52
CA PHE A 58 6.54 7.64 -0.37
C PHE A 58 6.88 7.57 -1.86
N ARG A 59 8.17 7.42 -2.22
CA ARG A 59 8.63 7.41 -3.61
C ARG A 59 9.24 6.10 -4.07
N GLN A 60 9.42 5.14 -3.14
CA GLN A 60 10.04 3.85 -3.47
C GLN A 60 9.00 2.81 -3.86
N LYS A 61 9.29 2.10 -4.94
CA LYS A 61 8.56 0.93 -5.41
C LYS A 61 9.36 -0.35 -5.22
N LEU A 62 8.67 -1.47 -5.35
CA LEU A 62 9.29 -2.80 -5.31
C LEU A 62 9.92 -3.13 -6.67
N LEU A 63 11.16 -3.60 -6.63
CA LEU A 63 11.84 -4.17 -7.79
C LEU A 63 12.15 -5.63 -7.50
N GLU A 64 11.49 -6.52 -8.25
CA GLU A 64 11.68 -7.96 -8.12
C GLU A 64 13.01 -8.40 -8.71
N VAL A 65 13.64 -9.37 -8.05
CA VAL A 65 14.85 -10.01 -8.57
C VAL A 65 14.44 -11.04 -9.63
N PRO A 66 15.08 -11.06 -10.82
CA PRO A 66 14.74 -12.02 -11.86
C PRO A 66 14.72 -13.46 -11.34
N PHE A 67 13.74 -14.24 -11.80
CA PHE A 67 13.50 -15.63 -11.40
C PHE A 67 13.27 -15.83 -9.90
N ASN A 68 12.92 -14.78 -9.16
CA ASN A 68 12.73 -14.79 -7.70
C ASN A 68 13.94 -15.36 -6.95
N LEU A 69 15.16 -15.13 -7.48
CA LEU A 69 16.40 -15.65 -6.91
C LEU A 69 16.74 -15.03 -5.55
N ASP A 70 16.18 -13.86 -5.24
CA ASP A 70 16.33 -13.21 -3.95
C ASP A 70 15.06 -12.38 -3.62
N ARG A 71 15.03 -11.79 -2.42
CA ARG A 71 13.94 -10.88 -2.02
C ARG A 71 14.00 -9.59 -2.84
N PRO A 72 12.84 -8.96 -3.10
CA PRO A 72 12.76 -7.68 -3.80
C PRO A 72 13.59 -6.58 -3.13
N TYR A 73 13.82 -5.52 -3.89
CA TYR A 73 14.49 -4.31 -3.42
C TYR A 73 13.54 -3.12 -3.48
N TRP A 74 13.66 -2.22 -2.52
CA TRP A 74 13.12 -0.88 -2.58
C TRP A 74 14.02 -0.03 -3.47
N VAL A 75 13.46 0.55 -4.49
CA VAL A 75 14.13 1.48 -5.43
C VAL A 75 13.25 2.69 -5.63
N ASP A 76 13.87 3.83 -5.89
CA ASP A 76 13.13 5.03 -6.23
C ASP A 76 12.37 4.82 -7.55
N ASP A 77 11.10 5.28 -7.62
CA ASP A 77 10.31 5.18 -8.84
C ASP A 77 10.67 6.35 -9.78
N PRO A 78 11.31 6.08 -10.94
CA PRO A 78 11.65 7.14 -11.89
C PRO A 78 10.42 7.78 -12.55
N ASP A 79 9.29 7.07 -12.54
CA ASP A 79 8.04 7.50 -13.15
C ASP A 79 7.01 7.88 -12.06
N PHE A 80 7.50 8.37 -10.90
CA PHE A 80 6.63 8.78 -9.82
C PHE A 80 5.66 9.88 -10.26
N ASP A 81 4.37 9.64 -10.06
CA ASP A 81 3.29 10.59 -10.36
C ASP A 81 2.36 10.72 -9.15
N LEU A 82 2.40 11.89 -8.50
CA LEU A 82 1.54 12.19 -7.35
C LEU A 82 0.06 12.07 -7.70
N GLY A 83 -0.35 12.45 -8.92
CA GLY A 83 -1.74 12.38 -9.39
C GLY A 83 -2.28 10.95 -9.43
N PHE A 84 -1.41 9.95 -9.58
CA PHE A 84 -1.81 8.55 -9.44
C PHE A 84 -2.14 8.19 -7.98
N HIS A 85 -1.36 8.72 -7.03
CA HIS A 85 -1.45 8.36 -5.62
C HIS A 85 -2.52 9.14 -4.85
N VAL A 86 -2.82 10.38 -5.28
CA VAL A 86 -3.72 11.28 -4.54
C VAL A 86 -4.95 11.59 -5.36
N ARG A 87 -6.11 11.27 -4.79
CA ARG A 87 -7.42 11.47 -5.43
C ARG A 87 -8.30 12.35 -4.58
N HIS A 88 -9.17 13.10 -5.24
CA HIS A 88 -10.17 13.94 -4.61
C HIS A 88 -11.58 13.51 -5.03
N ILE A 89 -12.44 13.28 -4.06
CA ILE A 89 -13.84 12.91 -4.30
C ILE A 89 -14.75 13.68 -3.32
N ALA A 90 -16.00 13.81 -3.71
CA ALA A 90 -17.05 14.32 -2.80
C ALA A 90 -18.08 13.21 -2.55
N LEU A 91 -18.63 13.16 -1.34
CA LEU A 91 -19.74 12.27 -1.05
C LEU A 91 -20.98 12.69 -1.86
N PRO A 92 -21.72 11.73 -2.43
CA PRO A 92 -23.00 12.03 -3.05
C PRO A 92 -24.00 12.50 -1.97
N LYS A 93 -24.93 13.39 -2.35
CA LYS A 93 -26.00 13.80 -1.43
C LYS A 93 -26.86 12.59 -1.03
N PRO A 94 -27.28 12.50 0.25
CA PRO A 94 -27.16 13.48 1.31
C PRO A 94 -25.79 13.60 1.98
N GLY A 95 -24.80 12.74 1.75
CA GLY A 95 -23.48 12.80 2.38
C GLY A 95 -23.53 12.44 3.86
N ASP A 96 -24.29 11.41 4.20
CA ASP A 96 -24.46 10.93 5.57
C ASP A 96 -23.34 9.97 6.02
N TRP A 97 -23.36 9.60 7.30
CA TRP A 97 -22.39 8.68 7.89
C TRP A 97 -22.35 7.33 7.17
N ARG A 98 -23.49 6.80 6.75
CA ARG A 98 -23.56 5.52 6.04
C ARG A 98 -22.84 5.59 4.70
N GLN A 99 -23.06 6.66 3.93
CA GLN A 99 -22.40 6.86 2.65
C GLN A 99 -20.89 7.03 2.82
N PHE A 100 -20.47 7.75 3.85
CA PHE A 100 -19.06 7.87 4.19
C PHE A 100 -18.43 6.50 4.48
N CYS A 101 -19.04 5.70 5.37
CA CYS A 101 -18.56 4.36 5.70
C CYS A 101 -18.53 3.43 4.48
N VAL A 102 -19.55 3.47 3.61
CA VAL A 102 -19.58 2.69 2.37
C VAL A 102 -18.43 3.10 1.44
N GLN A 103 -18.17 4.40 1.31
CA GLN A 103 -17.08 4.89 0.48
C GLN A 103 -15.70 4.49 1.03
N VAL A 104 -15.48 4.62 2.34
CA VAL A 104 -14.25 4.16 3.00
C VAL A 104 -14.07 2.65 2.81
N ALA A 105 -15.12 1.86 3.01
CA ALA A 105 -15.06 0.41 2.80
C ALA A 105 -14.70 0.04 1.36
N ARG A 106 -15.27 0.73 0.35
CA ARG A 106 -14.93 0.54 -1.07
C ARG A 106 -13.48 0.89 -1.38
N LEU A 107 -12.97 1.98 -0.80
CA LEU A 107 -11.56 2.37 -0.95
C LEU A 107 -10.65 1.32 -0.29
N HIS A 108 -10.99 0.90 0.92
CA HIS A 108 -10.23 -0.12 1.64
C HIS A 108 -10.22 -1.47 0.92
N ALA A 109 -11.33 -1.91 0.35
CA ALA A 109 -11.44 -3.21 -0.32
C ALA A 109 -10.60 -3.33 -1.61
N ARG A 110 -10.18 -2.21 -2.21
CA ARG A 110 -9.36 -2.24 -3.42
C ARG A 110 -7.91 -2.57 -3.09
N PRO A 111 -7.26 -3.52 -3.78
CA PRO A 111 -5.83 -3.74 -3.62
C PRO A 111 -5.03 -2.51 -4.05
N ILE A 112 -3.82 -2.38 -3.51
CA ILE A 112 -2.85 -1.36 -3.93
C ILE A 112 -2.05 -1.91 -5.12
N ASP A 113 -1.75 -1.05 -6.09
CA ASP A 113 -0.85 -1.40 -7.19
C ASP A 113 0.61 -1.45 -6.69
N LEU A 114 1.17 -2.65 -6.60
CA LEU A 114 2.53 -2.89 -6.13
C LEU A 114 3.61 -2.61 -7.19
N THR A 115 3.24 -2.29 -8.41
CA THR A 115 4.19 -1.86 -9.46
C THR A 115 4.64 -0.41 -9.30
N ARG A 116 3.99 0.32 -8.40
CA ARG A 116 4.26 1.71 -8.02
C ARG A 116 4.57 1.81 -6.53
N PRO A 117 4.96 2.97 -5.99
CA PRO A 117 5.04 3.18 -4.55
C PRO A 117 3.73 2.74 -3.87
N PRO A 118 3.77 1.81 -2.91
CA PRO A 118 2.57 1.09 -2.48
C PRO A 118 1.76 1.85 -1.44
N TRP A 119 1.26 3.00 -1.82
CA TRP A 119 0.35 3.83 -1.03
C TRP A 119 -0.63 4.59 -1.93
N GLU A 120 -1.79 4.94 -1.39
CA GLU A 120 -2.81 5.76 -2.02
C GLU A 120 -3.47 6.65 -0.96
N MET A 121 -3.78 7.90 -1.30
CA MET A 121 -4.57 8.80 -0.48
C MET A 121 -5.80 9.27 -1.24
N THR A 122 -6.94 9.29 -0.57
CA THR A 122 -8.16 9.89 -1.11
C THR A 122 -8.65 10.97 -0.15
N VAL A 123 -8.79 12.19 -0.66
CA VAL A 123 -9.44 13.29 0.04
C VAL A 123 -10.94 13.22 -0.23
N ILE A 124 -11.75 13.32 0.81
CA ILE A 124 -13.22 13.18 0.73
C ILE A 124 -13.88 14.44 1.31
N ASP A 125 -14.60 15.14 0.47
CA ASP A 125 -15.43 16.30 0.86
C ASP A 125 -16.91 15.92 0.99
N GLY A 126 -17.72 16.86 1.47
CA GLY A 126 -19.18 16.72 1.55
C GLY A 126 -19.65 15.95 2.78
N LEU A 127 -18.96 16.12 3.92
CA LEU A 127 -19.28 15.51 5.19
C LEU A 127 -20.28 16.32 6.03
N ASP A 128 -20.87 17.39 5.49
CA ASP A 128 -21.69 18.38 6.22
C ASP A 128 -22.96 17.80 6.86
N ASN A 129 -23.48 16.69 6.36
CA ASN A 129 -24.65 16.00 6.91
C ASN A 129 -24.31 14.91 7.93
N ILE A 130 -23.06 14.84 8.38
CA ILE A 130 -22.63 13.95 9.45
C ILE A 130 -22.66 14.73 10.76
N HIS A 131 -23.71 14.54 11.55
CA HIS A 131 -23.98 15.33 12.78
C HIS A 131 -22.84 15.31 13.82
N GLN A 132 -21.94 14.36 13.75
CA GLN A 132 -20.79 14.24 14.65
C GLN A 132 -19.66 15.19 14.29
N PHE A 133 -19.68 15.77 13.10
CA PHE A 133 -18.62 16.64 12.60
C PHE A 133 -19.09 18.09 12.45
N PRO A 134 -18.23 19.07 12.74
CA PRO A 134 -18.49 20.45 12.40
C PRO A 134 -18.70 20.64 10.89
N PRO A 135 -19.45 21.68 10.47
CA PRO A 135 -19.61 22.00 9.05
C PRO A 135 -18.27 22.30 8.37
N GLY A 136 -18.13 21.86 7.12
CA GLY A 136 -16.92 22.08 6.33
C GLY A 136 -15.80 21.08 6.61
N CYS A 137 -16.01 20.07 7.46
CA CYS A 137 -15.06 19.00 7.66
C CYS A 137 -14.82 18.24 6.35
N PHE A 138 -13.58 17.79 6.20
CA PHE A 138 -13.18 16.85 5.15
C PHE A 138 -12.42 15.67 5.76
N ALA A 139 -12.29 14.59 5.01
CA ALA A 139 -11.55 13.42 5.46
C ALA A 139 -10.43 13.05 4.48
N THR A 140 -9.40 12.39 4.99
CA THR A 140 -8.42 11.68 4.16
C THR A 140 -8.45 10.20 4.49
N VAL A 141 -8.40 9.38 3.46
CA VAL A 141 -8.27 7.93 3.55
C VAL A 141 -6.92 7.57 2.98
N LEU A 142 -5.94 7.30 3.85
CA LEU A 142 -4.60 6.89 3.46
C LEU A 142 -4.49 5.38 3.57
N LYS A 143 -4.15 4.73 2.47
CA LYS A 143 -3.85 3.31 2.38
C LYS A 143 -2.35 3.14 2.16
N VAL A 144 -1.74 2.22 2.89
CA VAL A 144 -0.33 1.88 2.72
C VAL A 144 -0.16 0.38 2.85
N HIS A 145 0.57 -0.24 1.94
CA HIS A 145 0.86 -1.66 2.03
C HIS A 145 1.77 -1.96 3.23
N HIS A 146 1.49 -3.06 3.92
CA HIS A 146 2.22 -3.44 5.13
C HIS A 146 3.74 -3.56 4.92
N ALA A 147 4.16 -4.02 3.75
CA ALA A 147 5.58 -4.12 3.42
C ALA A 147 6.29 -2.76 3.34
N ALA A 148 5.56 -1.65 3.10
CA ALA A 148 6.14 -0.30 3.00
C ALA A 148 6.29 0.39 4.37
N ILE A 149 5.72 -0.18 5.43
CA ILE A 149 5.75 0.39 6.78
C ILE A 149 6.88 -0.28 7.59
N ASP A 150 8.03 -0.47 6.98
CA ASP A 150 9.20 -1.09 7.60
C ASP A 150 9.73 -0.23 8.76
N GLY A 151 9.55 -0.71 9.99
CA GLY A 151 10.07 -0.08 11.21
C GLY A 151 9.43 1.28 11.56
N VAL A 152 8.56 1.81 10.71
CA VAL A 152 7.83 3.06 10.95
C VAL A 152 6.44 2.69 11.46
N SER A 153 6.14 3.04 12.70
CA SER A 153 4.77 2.90 13.20
C SER A 153 3.81 3.77 12.36
N GLY A 154 2.54 3.38 12.26
CA GLY A 154 1.53 4.22 11.60
C GLY A 154 1.50 5.67 12.13
N VAL A 155 1.87 5.88 13.38
CA VAL A 155 2.04 7.21 13.99
C VAL A 155 3.19 7.99 13.34
N ALA A 156 4.33 7.36 13.04
CA ALA A 156 5.44 8.06 12.39
C ALA A 156 5.07 8.48 10.95
N LEU A 157 4.27 7.66 10.25
CA LEU A 157 3.75 8.02 8.93
C LEU A 157 2.80 9.24 9.02
N LEU A 158 1.94 9.29 10.04
CA LEU A 158 1.09 10.45 10.29
C LEU A 158 1.93 11.71 10.58
N ASN A 159 3.02 11.59 11.34
CA ASN A 159 3.91 12.71 11.64
C ASN A 159 4.61 13.29 10.41
N VAL A 160 4.80 12.51 9.36
CA VAL A 160 5.40 12.99 8.10
C VAL A 160 4.40 13.87 7.31
N ILE A 161 3.12 13.51 7.32
CA ILE A 161 2.11 14.22 6.55
C ILE A 161 1.41 15.35 7.32
N HIS A 162 1.63 15.45 8.63
CA HIS A 162 1.02 16.47 9.48
C HIS A 162 2.09 17.37 10.13
N ASP A 163 1.76 18.62 10.27
CA ASP A 163 2.54 19.56 11.06
C ASP A 163 2.04 19.56 12.51
N PHE A 164 2.97 19.75 13.46
CA PHE A 164 2.61 19.84 14.88
C PHE A 164 2.09 21.23 15.29
N GLN A 165 2.19 22.21 14.40
CA GLN A 165 1.77 23.60 14.64
C GLN A 165 0.75 23.99 13.58
N ALA A 166 -0.33 24.64 14.02
CA ALA A 166 -1.41 25.10 13.14
C ALA A 166 -1.01 26.22 12.17
N ASP A 167 0.06 26.94 12.50
CA ASP A 167 0.66 28.05 11.75
C ASP A 167 1.98 27.67 11.08
N ALA A 168 2.22 26.38 10.90
CA ALA A 168 3.40 25.91 10.18
C ALA A 168 3.46 26.58 8.78
N PRO A 169 4.65 27.05 8.36
CA PRO A 169 4.80 27.65 7.03
C PRO A 169 4.34 26.67 5.97
N ALA A 170 3.76 27.18 4.87
CA ALA A 170 3.46 26.38 3.72
C ALA A 170 4.75 25.64 3.32
N ALA A 171 4.59 24.37 2.89
CA ALA A 171 5.74 23.59 2.44
C ALA A 171 6.50 24.39 1.38
N ASP A 172 7.82 24.57 1.60
CA ASP A 172 8.69 25.13 0.58
C ASP A 172 8.55 24.31 -0.72
N GLU A 173 8.84 24.97 -1.86
CA GLU A 173 8.84 24.29 -3.17
C GLU A 173 9.58 22.96 -3.02
N ALA A 174 8.93 21.88 -3.43
CA ALA A 174 9.45 20.52 -3.26
C ALA A 174 10.90 20.49 -3.77
N ALA A 175 11.82 20.09 -2.90
CA ALA A 175 13.22 19.98 -3.26
C ALA A 175 13.32 19.14 -4.55
N ASP A 176 14.12 19.61 -5.52
CA ASP A 176 14.40 18.88 -6.76
C ASP A 176 14.99 17.51 -6.41
N TRP A 177 14.10 16.54 -6.31
CA TRP A 177 14.48 15.15 -6.10
C TRP A 177 14.70 14.49 -7.47
N ALA A 178 15.86 13.85 -7.63
CA ALA A 178 16.15 13.05 -8.81
C ALA A 178 16.23 11.55 -8.40
N PRO A 179 15.49 10.65 -9.07
CA PRO A 179 15.54 9.24 -8.77
C PRO A 179 16.91 8.63 -9.06
N GLU A 180 17.35 7.69 -8.19
CA GLU A 180 18.52 6.88 -8.49
C GLU A 180 18.28 6.00 -9.73
N PRO A 181 19.32 5.76 -10.57
CA PRO A 181 19.19 4.83 -11.70
C PRO A 181 18.78 3.44 -11.22
N LEU A 182 17.84 2.81 -11.92
CA LEU A 182 17.43 1.44 -11.61
C LEU A 182 18.58 0.46 -11.90
N PRO A 183 18.84 -0.51 -11.00
CA PRO A 183 19.84 -1.55 -11.23
C PRO A 183 19.43 -2.44 -12.41
N SER A 184 20.41 -2.89 -13.17
CA SER A 184 20.17 -3.83 -14.26
C SER A 184 19.80 -5.24 -13.74
N ALA A 185 19.09 -6.03 -14.56
CA ALA A 185 18.79 -7.41 -14.24
C ALA A 185 20.05 -8.25 -13.93
N GLN A 186 21.15 -7.97 -14.64
CA GLN A 186 22.44 -8.65 -14.40
C GLN A 186 23.02 -8.32 -13.03
N GLU A 187 22.91 -7.07 -12.61
CA GLU A 187 23.36 -6.64 -11.29
C GLU A 187 22.55 -7.29 -10.17
N LEU A 188 21.23 -7.36 -10.31
CA LEU A 188 20.35 -8.05 -9.35
C LEU A 188 20.69 -9.54 -9.25
N ILE A 189 20.93 -10.22 -10.37
CA ILE A 189 21.34 -11.64 -10.38
C ILE A 189 22.71 -11.81 -9.70
N ARG A 190 23.66 -10.90 -9.96
CA ARG A 190 24.98 -10.93 -9.30
C ARG A 190 24.84 -10.76 -7.79
N LEU A 191 24.04 -9.82 -7.32
CA LEU A 191 23.77 -9.60 -5.88
C LEU A 191 23.12 -10.82 -5.26
N ALA A 192 22.14 -11.42 -5.93
CA ALA A 192 21.50 -12.66 -5.47
C ALA A 192 22.51 -13.80 -5.33
N GLY A 193 23.45 -13.93 -6.28
CA GLY A 193 24.55 -14.90 -6.22
C GLY A 193 25.48 -14.69 -5.03
N VAL A 194 25.86 -13.43 -4.74
CA VAL A 194 26.68 -13.09 -3.56
C VAL A 194 25.92 -13.43 -2.26
N HIS A 195 24.64 -13.08 -2.18
CA HIS A 195 23.81 -13.43 -1.02
C HIS A 195 23.64 -14.95 -0.84
N ALA A 196 23.55 -15.68 -1.95
CA ALA A 196 23.47 -17.15 -1.94
C ALA A 196 24.72 -17.79 -1.36
N LEU A 197 25.89 -17.28 -1.73
CA LEU A 197 27.18 -17.76 -1.23
C LEU A 197 27.40 -17.38 0.25
N SER A 198 26.97 -16.21 0.66
CA SER A 198 27.13 -15.72 2.03
C SER A 198 26.16 -16.38 3.02
N ASN A 199 25.04 -16.92 2.54
CA ASN A 199 24.02 -17.54 3.41
C ASN A 199 23.35 -18.76 2.75
N PRO A 200 24.05 -19.91 2.65
CA PRO A 200 23.56 -21.09 1.93
C PRO A 200 22.27 -21.68 2.52
N LEU A 201 22.04 -21.54 3.83
CA LEU A 201 20.78 -21.98 4.46
C LEU A 201 19.58 -21.13 4.03
N ARG A 202 19.79 -19.83 3.85
CA ARG A 202 18.78 -18.93 3.31
C ARG A 202 18.44 -19.29 1.86
N THR A 203 19.47 -19.51 1.05
CA THR A 203 19.31 -19.91 -0.35
C THR A 203 18.58 -21.26 -0.47
N ALA A 204 18.94 -22.23 0.34
CA ALA A 204 18.23 -23.51 0.38
C ALA A 204 16.74 -23.32 0.75
N ARG A 205 16.41 -22.45 1.71
CA ARG A 205 15.01 -22.13 2.06
C ARG A 205 14.28 -21.44 0.93
N ILE A 206 14.90 -20.50 0.23
CA ILE A 206 14.30 -19.83 -0.93
C ILE A 206 14.08 -20.82 -2.07
N LEU A 207 15.04 -21.66 -2.37
CA LEU A 207 14.92 -22.72 -3.38
C LEU A 207 13.83 -23.74 -3.01
N ILE A 208 13.75 -24.14 -1.75
CA ILE A 208 12.70 -25.03 -1.25
C ILE A 208 11.33 -24.34 -1.30
N ALA A 209 11.24 -23.08 -0.94
CA ALA A 209 9.99 -22.34 -0.98
C ALA A 209 9.49 -22.08 -2.41
N ASN A 210 10.41 -21.88 -3.37
CA ASN A 210 10.09 -21.67 -4.79
C ASN A 210 10.10 -22.97 -5.63
N ALA A 211 10.52 -24.08 -5.07
CA ALA A 211 10.49 -25.42 -5.71
C ALA A 211 9.08 -26.05 -5.85
N PRO A 212 8.03 -25.65 -5.08
CA PRO A 212 6.74 -26.32 -5.14
C PRO A 212 5.93 -26.20 -6.42
N PRO A 213 5.92 -25.11 -7.21
CA PRO A 213 5.15 -25.13 -8.44
C PRO A 213 5.77 -26.05 -9.49
N LEU A 214 7.08 -26.02 -9.67
CA LEU A 214 7.76 -26.87 -10.66
C LEU A 214 7.72 -28.37 -10.28
N ALA A 215 7.92 -28.68 -9.00
CA ALA A 215 7.84 -30.05 -8.50
C ALA A 215 6.40 -30.59 -8.48
N ARG A 216 5.39 -29.75 -8.23
CA ARG A 216 3.98 -30.14 -8.32
C ARG A 216 3.53 -30.33 -9.76
N GLU A 217 3.96 -29.49 -10.70
CA GLU A 217 3.68 -29.70 -12.12
C GLU A 217 4.37 -30.95 -12.67
N LEU A 218 5.62 -31.20 -12.31
CA LEU A 218 6.32 -32.45 -12.63
C LEU A 218 5.70 -33.66 -11.93
N ALA A 219 5.31 -33.54 -10.67
CA ALA A 219 4.66 -34.62 -9.93
C ALA A 219 3.20 -34.84 -10.35
N SER A 220 2.47 -33.81 -10.80
CA SER A 220 1.13 -33.93 -11.34
C SER A 220 1.11 -34.55 -12.73
N SER A 221 2.14 -34.30 -13.55
CA SER A 221 2.33 -34.97 -14.84
C SER A 221 2.72 -36.45 -14.71
N LEU A 222 3.27 -36.85 -13.54
CA LEU A 222 3.62 -38.23 -13.22
C LEU A 222 2.55 -38.97 -12.38
N ARG A 223 1.60 -38.25 -11.80
CA ARG A 223 0.47 -38.82 -11.04
C ARG A 223 -0.85 -38.45 -11.69
N THR A 224 -1.24 -39.17 -12.72
CA THR A 224 -2.64 -39.31 -13.09
C THR A 224 -3.39 -40.04 -11.96
N ARG A 225 -3.74 -39.35 -10.91
CA ARG A 225 -4.78 -39.80 -9.99
C ARG A 225 -5.35 -38.62 -9.19
N ASN A 226 -6.60 -38.38 -9.46
CA ASN A 226 -7.58 -37.54 -8.87
C ASN A 226 -7.71 -37.75 -7.34
N ASP A 227 -6.96 -36.98 -6.54
CA ASP A 227 -7.30 -36.78 -5.14
C ASP A 227 -7.22 -35.27 -4.85
N SER A 228 -8.33 -34.62 -5.11
CA SER A 228 -8.57 -33.28 -4.60
C SER A 228 -8.52 -33.35 -3.08
N VAL A 229 -7.48 -32.74 -2.46
CA VAL A 229 -7.45 -32.49 -1.04
C VAL A 229 -8.67 -31.60 -0.71
N ARG A 230 -9.76 -32.22 -0.29
CA ARG A 230 -10.94 -31.48 0.22
C ARG A 230 -10.54 -30.85 1.55
N VAL A 231 -10.28 -29.55 1.51
CA VAL A 231 -10.22 -28.77 2.75
C VAL A 231 -11.56 -28.96 3.47
N PRO A 232 -11.60 -29.44 4.71
CA PRO A 232 -12.87 -29.64 5.43
C PRO A 232 -13.59 -28.30 5.54
N ARG A 233 -14.86 -28.27 5.13
CA ARG A 233 -15.71 -27.08 5.24
C ARG A 233 -15.96 -26.80 6.72
N THR A 234 -15.44 -25.67 7.20
CA THR A 234 -15.73 -25.15 8.53
C THR A 234 -16.63 -23.91 8.38
N ARG A 235 -17.30 -23.50 9.49
CA ARG A 235 -18.12 -22.27 9.50
C ARG A 235 -17.32 -21.01 9.12
N PHE A 236 -16.00 -21.04 9.22
CA PHE A 236 -15.11 -19.91 8.93
C PHE A 236 -14.63 -19.86 7.48
N ASN A 237 -14.59 -20.99 6.76
CA ASN A 237 -14.15 -21.02 5.36
C ASN A 237 -15.31 -21.09 4.35
N THR A 238 -16.56 -21.02 4.82
CA THR A 238 -17.77 -20.87 3.98
C THR A 238 -18.22 -19.42 3.81
N CYS A 239 -17.61 -18.46 4.52
CA CYS A 239 -17.93 -17.03 4.43
C CYS A 239 -17.43 -16.28 3.18
N LEU A 240 -16.78 -16.94 2.24
CA LEU A 240 -16.29 -16.29 1.01
C LEU A 240 -17.38 -15.95 -0.01
N LEU A 241 -18.64 -16.32 0.24
CA LEU A 241 -19.77 -16.04 -0.67
C LEU A 241 -20.63 -14.84 -0.24
N TYR A 242 -20.29 -14.15 0.85
CA TYR A 242 -21.14 -13.09 1.39
C TYR A 242 -20.85 -11.68 0.86
N THR A 243 -19.86 -11.51 -0.01
CA THR A 243 -19.48 -10.19 -0.50
C THR A 243 -20.13 -9.77 -1.80
N SER A 244 -20.87 -10.64 -2.51
CA SER A 244 -21.54 -10.28 -3.75
C SER A 244 -23.00 -9.88 -3.58
N ASP A 245 -23.71 -10.34 -2.58
CA ASP A 245 -25.17 -10.12 -2.46
C ASP A 245 -25.58 -8.94 -1.58
N ALA A 246 -24.63 -8.32 -0.85
CA ALA A 246 -24.93 -7.16 0.01
C ALA A 246 -24.94 -5.81 -0.74
N ALA A 247 -24.73 -5.80 -2.06
CA ALA A 247 -24.69 -4.59 -2.87
C ALA A 247 -25.98 -4.35 -3.68
N ASP A 248 -26.93 -5.28 -3.69
CA ASP A 248 -28.15 -5.23 -4.52
C ASP A 248 -29.45 -5.06 -3.72
N GLU A 249 -29.39 -4.79 -2.39
CA GLU A 249 -30.57 -4.37 -1.59
C GLU A 249 -30.45 -2.93 -1.08
#